data_f13774cbc76ee10e62f305230b3f12b7
#
_entry.id   f13774cbc76ee10e62f305230b3f12b7
#
_cell.length_a   1.000
_cell.length_b   1.000
_cell.length_c   1.000
_cell.angle_alpha   90.00
_cell.angle_beta   90.00
_cell.angle_gamma   90.00
#
_symmetry.space_group_name_H-M   'P 1'
#
loop_
_entity.id
_entity.type
_entity.pdbx_description
1 polymer ?
#
loop_
_entity_poly.entity_id
_entity_poly.type
_entity_poly.pdbx_seq_one_letter_code
_entity_poly.pdbx_strand_id
1 'polypeptide(L)'
;MKPYNDADPLEYSANQLLFKQEGCVMRNLKKAISIILLLLLIPGLSGCAKLRSGIHDLHGSIIGNEYYIDVFDNSGVRTLRSHGKKIDIDNNIVEEKTYSSVSDEWYTTKTLSSVITITIDGKQLISCGDTCIFYDKRLVPEYEFYLDSIESSSSGVWDSVLISGMVNSIKNEFGKPMVVVIKSQMGAPIYAFSGNKVYWEIQEDLPRFTKLMIDGMALYIHRANFQIIDKALLD
;
A
#
# COMPACT_ATOMS: atom_id res chain seq x y z
N MET A 1 60.15 -44.14 -57.73
CA MET A 1 60.04 -44.61 -56.32
C MET A 1 59.85 -43.40 -55.42
N LYS A 2 58.68 -43.25 -54.86
CA LYS A 2 58.41 -42.24 -53.84
C LYS A 2 58.51 -42.88 -52.48
N PRO A 3 59.10 -42.27 -51.45
CA PRO A 3 59.15 -42.85 -50.13
C PRO A 3 57.75 -42.72 -49.50
N TYR A 4 57.30 -43.81 -48.96
CA TYR A 4 56.10 -43.92 -48.11
C TYR A 4 56.47 -43.40 -46.72
N ASN A 5 55.79 -42.37 -46.26
CA ASN A 5 55.97 -41.81 -44.90
C ASN A 5 55.00 -42.53 -43.99
N ASP A 6 55.48 -43.51 -43.22
CA ASP A 6 54.77 -44.15 -42.14
C ASP A 6 54.69 -43.16 -40.98
N ALA A 7 53.58 -42.47 -40.90
CA ALA A 7 53.24 -41.69 -39.67
C ALA A 7 52.86 -42.69 -38.59
N ASP A 8 53.52 -42.58 -37.45
CA ASP A 8 53.35 -43.47 -36.29
C ASP A 8 51.90 -43.40 -35.79
N PRO A 9 51.15 -44.52 -35.72
CA PRO A 9 49.77 -44.55 -35.29
C PRO A 9 49.55 -44.04 -33.87
N LEU A 10 50.57 -44.01 -33.03
CA LEU A 10 50.53 -43.51 -31.65
C LEU A 10 50.51 -42.00 -31.59
N GLU A 11 51.18 -41.30 -32.51
CA GLU A 11 51.20 -39.85 -32.58
C GLU A 11 49.83 -39.24 -33.04
N TYR A 12 49.20 -40.00 -34.00
CA TYR A 12 47.85 -39.62 -34.45
C TYR A 12 46.75 -39.72 -33.33
N SER A 13 46.89 -40.79 -32.52
CA SER A 13 45.98 -41.01 -31.38
C SER A 13 46.17 -39.96 -30.28
N ALA A 14 47.42 -39.60 -29.99
CA ALA A 14 47.69 -38.54 -28.96
C ALA A 14 47.17 -37.19 -29.40
N ASN A 15 47.31 -36.78 -30.64
CA ASN A 15 46.78 -35.51 -31.16
C ASN A 15 45.26 -35.46 -31.18
N GLN A 16 44.59 -36.57 -31.45
CA GLN A 16 43.11 -36.65 -31.35
C GLN A 16 42.60 -36.51 -29.91
N LEU A 17 43.30 -37.04 -28.93
CA LEU A 17 42.97 -36.92 -27.52
C LEU A 17 43.17 -35.48 -27.02
N LEU A 18 44.23 -34.79 -27.41
CA LEU A 18 44.49 -33.38 -27.09
C LEU A 18 43.43 -32.48 -27.69
N PHE A 19 43.06 -32.65 -28.96
CA PHE A 19 41.98 -31.86 -29.60
C PHE A 19 40.60 -32.05 -28.91
N LYS A 20 40.31 -33.26 -28.47
CA LYS A 20 39.06 -33.57 -27.77
C LYS A 20 39.05 -32.99 -26.37
N GLN A 21 40.20 -32.92 -25.71
CA GLN A 21 40.34 -32.32 -24.38
C GLN A 21 40.21 -30.77 -24.43
N GLU A 22 40.84 -30.12 -25.41
CA GLU A 22 40.70 -28.67 -25.62
C GLU A 22 39.27 -28.27 -25.97
N GLY A 23 38.57 -29.05 -26.81
CA GLY A 23 37.16 -28.81 -27.14
C GLY A 23 36.23 -28.94 -25.93
N CYS A 24 36.55 -29.86 -25.00
CA CYS A 24 35.78 -30.00 -23.75
C CYS A 24 36.02 -28.85 -22.78
N VAL A 25 37.26 -28.42 -22.62
CA VAL A 25 37.63 -27.26 -21.75
C VAL A 25 37.01 -25.96 -22.27
N MET A 26 37.09 -25.69 -23.58
CA MET A 26 36.48 -24.51 -24.19
C MET A 26 34.95 -24.50 -24.07
N ARG A 27 34.30 -25.65 -24.17
CA ARG A 27 32.83 -25.75 -24.00
C ARG A 27 32.41 -25.51 -22.56
N ASN A 28 33.18 -25.98 -21.59
CA ASN A 28 32.91 -25.75 -20.18
C ASN A 28 33.23 -24.30 -19.77
N LEU A 29 34.27 -23.70 -20.34
CA LEU A 29 34.60 -22.29 -20.15
C LEU A 29 33.50 -21.36 -20.70
N LYS A 30 32.97 -21.63 -21.89
CA LYS A 30 31.83 -20.88 -22.46
C LYS A 30 30.58 -20.99 -21.61
N LYS A 31 30.28 -22.18 -21.05
CA LYS A 31 29.17 -22.37 -20.12
C LYS A 31 29.38 -21.58 -18.81
N ALA A 32 30.59 -21.62 -18.26
CA ALA A 32 30.92 -20.86 -17.05
C ALA A 32 30.80 -19.35 -17.26
N ILE A 33 31.30 -18.84 -18.39
CA ILE A 33 31.18 -17.40 -18.76
C ILE A 33 29.71 -17.03 -18.95
N SER A 34 28.89 -17.89 -19.58
CA SER A 34 27.45 -17.62 -19.76
C SER A 34 26.68 -17.57 -18.42
N ILE A 35 27.05 -18.46 -17.48
CA ILE A 35 26.45 -18.47 -16.12
C ILE A 35 26.87 -17.24 -15.33
N ILE A 36 28.13 -16.83 -15.40
CA ILE A 36 28.64 -15.62 -14.75
C ILE A 36 27.97 -14.36 -15.32
N LEU A 37 27.79 -14.31 -16.65
CA LEU A 37 27.09 -13.21 -17.31
C LEU A 37 25.61 -13.15 -16.92
N LEU A 38 24.96 -14.30 -16.75
CA LEU A 38 23.57 -14.40 -16.28
C LEU A 38 23.45 -13.98 -14.82
N LEU A 39 24.40 -14.34 -13.96
CA LEU A 39 24.44 -13.94 -12.55
C LEU A 39 24.74 -12.45 -12.36
N LEU A 40 25.46 -11.80 -13.28
CA LEU A 40 25.71 -10.36 -13.27
C LEU A 40 24.48 -9.53 -13.71
N LEU A 41 23.51 -10.15 -14.39
CA LEU A 41 22.25 -9.49 -14.79
C LEU A 41 21.20 -9.47 -13.66
N ILE A 42 21.32 -10.34 -12.66
CA ILE A 42 20.35 -10.45 -11.55
C ILE A 42 20.38 -9.24 -10.60
N PRO A 43 21.52 -8.60 -10.25
CA PRO A 43 21.52 -7.42 -9.40
C PRO A 43 20.88 -6.18 -10.03
N GLY A 44 20.78 -6.15 -11.37
CA GLY A 44 20.17 -5.01 -12.08
C GLY A 44 18.65 -4.93 -11.98
N LEU A 45 17.97 -6.01 -11.60
CA LEU A 45 16.50 -6.05 -11.49
C LEU A 45 15.98 -5.76 -10.10
N SER A 46 16.81 -5.85 -9.07
CA SER A 46 16.41 -5.54 -7.68
C SER A 46 16.78 -4.12 -7.22
N GLY A 47 17.48 -3.36 -8.05
CA GLY A 47 17.98 -2.01 -7.70
C GLY A 47 17.07 -0.84 -8.04
N CYS A 48 15.98 -1.04 -8.78
CA CYS A 48 15.13 0.07 -9.22
C CYS A 48 14.06 0.52 -8.22
N ALA A 49 13.89 -0.18 -7.10
CA ALA A 49 12.90 0.22 -6.10
C ALA A 49 13.40 1.25 -5.07
N LYS A 50 14.71 1.43 -4.92
CA LYS A 50 15.29 2.31 -3.86
C LYS A 50 15.89 3.63 -4.33
N LEU A 51 15.90 3.92 -5.63
CA LEU A 51 16.50 5.15 -6.17
C LEU A 51 15.48 6.26 -6.48
N ARG A 52 14.25 6.12 -6.01
CA ARG A 52 13.17 7.11 -6.19
C ARG A 52 12.82 7.92 -4.94
N SER A 53 13.65 7.91 -3.90
CA SER A 53 13.42 8.63 -2.64
C SER A 53 14.06 10.03 -2.61
N GLY A 54 14.22 10.65 -3.74
CA GLY A 54 14.65 12.04 -3.82
C GLY A 54 13.58 12.84 -4.55
N ILE A 55 12.80 13.65 -3.82
CA ILE A 55 11.94 14.69 -4.38
C ILE A 55 10.78 14.10 -5.22
N HIS A 56 9.81 13.47 -4.60
CA HIS A 56 8.54 13.19 -5.25
C HIS A 56 7.40 13.67 -4.39
N ASP A 57 6.48 14.35 -5.03
CA ASP A 57 5.12 14.56 -4.55
C ASP A 57 4.65 13.24 -3.94
N LEU A 58 4.18 13.29 -2.69
CA LEU A 58 3.68 12.10 -2.01
C LEU A 58 2.39 11.66 -2.69
N HIS A 59 2.57 10.83 -3.67
CA HIS A 59 1.54 10.36 -4.57
C HIS A 59 1.40 8.85 -4.40
N GLY A 60 0.25 8.42 -3.95
CA GLY A 60 -0.06 7.01 -3.78
C GLY A 60 -1.20 6.58 -4.68
N SER A 61 -1.19 5.32 -5.06
CA SER A 61 -2.17 4.76 -5.98
C SER A 61 -2.79 3.49 -5.39
N ILE A 62 -4.12 3.42 -5.45
CA ILE A 62 -4.89 2.23 -5.08
C ILE A 62 -5.38 1.60 -6.38
N ILE A 63 -4.76 0.48 -6.77
CA ILE A 63 -5.02 -0.17 -8.06
C ILE A 63 -5.40 -1.63 -7.84
N GLY A 64 -6.27 -2.15 -8.67
CA GLY A 64 -6.54 -3.59 -8.83
C GLY A 64 -8.00 -3.97 -8.64
N ASN A 65 -8.61 -3.67 -7.51
CA ASN A 65 -10.02 -3.93 -7.25
C ASN A 65 -10.86 -2.65 -7.41
N GLU A 66 -12.15 -2.81 -7.49
CA GLU A 66 -13.08 -1.71 -7.40
C GLU A 66 -13.27 -1.32 -5.93
N TYR A 67 -13.17 -0.03 -5.64
CA TYR A 67 -13.32 0.53 -4.30
C TYR A 67 -14.54 1.44 -4.22
N TYR A 68 -15.23 1.42 -3.10
CA TYR A 68 -16.07 2.52 -2.67
C TYR A 68 -15.22 3.61 -2.02
N ILE A 69 -15.60 4.86 -2.26
CA ILE A 69 -14.99 6.06 -1.69
C ILE A 69 -16.10 6.86 -1.04
N ASP A 70 -16.09 6.88 0.29
CA ASP A 70 -17.04 7.64 1.07
C ASP A 70 -16.36 8.81 1.75
N VAL A 71 -16.97 9.97 1.66
CA VAL A 71 -16.53 11.22 2.30
C VAL A 71 -17.54 11.60 3.37
N PHE A 72 -17.02 11.92 4.54
CA PHE A 72 -17.82 12.30 5.70
C PHE A 72 -17.32 13.63 6.26
N ASP A 73 -18.23 14.45 6.74
CA ASP A 73 -17.87 15.60 7.53
C ASP A 73 -17.29 15.20 8.90
N ASN A 74 -16.87 16.18 9.68
CA ASN A 74 -16.27 15.93 10.99
C ASN A 74 -17.24 15.28 11.99
N SER A 75 -18.53 15.44 11.78
CA SER A 75 -19.59 14.88 12.64
C SER A 75 -19.99 13.46 12.25
N GLY A 76 -19.58 12.98 11.05
CA GLY A 76 -19.87 11.63 10.56
C GLY A 76 -21.06 11.57 9.61
N VAL A 77 -21.54 12.70 9.09
CA VAL A 77 -22.53 12.72 8.02
C VAL A 77 -21.83 12.44 6.69
N ARG A 78 -22.31 11.45 5.95
CA ARG A 78 -21.76 11.12 4.62
C ARG A 78 -22.18 12.19 3.61
N THR A 79 -21.21 12.94 3.11
CA THR A 79 -21.41 14.01 2.13
C THR A 79 -21.30 13.54 0.69
N LEU A 80 -20.54 12.47 0.45
CA LEU A 80 -20.33 11.90 -0.89
C LEU A 80 -20.09 10.40 -0.82
N ARG A 81 -20.66 9.66 -1.77
CA ARG A 81 -20.26 8.29 -2.10
C ARG A 81 -19.91 8.20 -3.59
N SER A 82 -18.77 7.64 -3.88
CA SER A 82 -18.30 7.34 -5.24
C SER A 82 -17.71 5.94 -5.29
N HIS A 83 -17.30 5.50 -6.48
CA HIS A 83 -16.58 4.23 -6.67
C HIS A 83 -15.67 4.33 -7.88
N GLY A 84 -14.62 3.53 -7.91
CA GLY A 84 -13.68 3.47 -9.03
C GLY A 84 -12.69 2.33 -8.90
N LYS A 85 -11.95 2.08 -9.99
CA LYS A 85 -10.93 1.02 -10.08
C LYS A 85 -9.51 1.55 -9.97
N LYS A 86 -9.28 2.75 -10.44
CA LYS A 86 -8.01 3.43 -10.37
C LYS A 86 -8.16 4.70 -9.54
N ILE A 87 -7.53 4.70 -8.37
CA ILE A 87 -7.59 5.82 -7.44
C ILE A 87 -6.16 6.28 -7.21
N ASP A 88 -5.87 7.50 -7.61
CA ASP A 88 -4.61 8.17 -7.34
C ASP A 88 -4.84 9.25 -6.28
N ILE A 89 -3.98 9.31 -5.28
CA ILE A 89 -4.09 10.25 -4.16
C ILE A 89 -2.83 11.10 -4.10
N ASP A 90 -3.02 12.41 -4.12
CA ASP A 90 -1.97 13.40 -3.97
C ASP A 90 -2.21 14.19 -2.69
N ASN A 91 -1.22 14.17 -1.80
CA ASN A 91 -1.27 14.88 -0.52
C ASN A 91 -0.86 16.36 -0.64
N ASN A 92 -0.55 16.84 -1.83
CA ASN A 92 -0.15 18.22 -2.11
C ASN A 92 0.92 18.76 -1.12
N ILE A 93 2.16 18.81 -1.56
CA ILE A 93 3.26 19.33 -0.74
C ILE A 93 3.28 20.85 -0.82
N VAL A 94 3.39 21.49 0.34
CA VAL A 94 3.62 22.94 0.45
C VAL A 94 5.07 23.17 0.81
N GLU A 95 5.74 24.04 0.05
CA GLU A 95 7.09 24.50 0.34
C GLU A 95 7.04 25.87 1.02
N GLU A 96 7.60 25.95 2.20
CA GLU A 96 7.74 27.17 2.97
C GLU A 96 9.21 27.56 3.09
N LYS A 97 9.53 28.79 2.74
CA LYS A 97 10.89 29.32 2.90
C LYS A 97 10.96 30.13 4.19
N THR A 98 11.81 29.69 5.08
CA THR A 98 12.07 30.35 6.36
C THR A 98 13.51 30.82 6.44
N TYR A 99 13.74 32.07 6.80
CA TYR A 99 15.06 32.62 7.05
C TYR A 99 15.50 32.33 8.48
N SER A 100 16.72 31.83 8.65
CA SER A 100 17.34 31.67 9.96
C SER A 100 18.35 32.76 10.21
N SER A 101 18.07 33.61 11.19
CA SER A 101 18.98 34.66 11.64
C SER A 101 20.22 34.12 12.38
N VAL A 102 20.24 32.84 12.76
CA VAL A 102 21.36 32.19 13.45
C VAL A 102 22.42 31.74 12.48
N SER A 103 22.00 31.20 11.32
CA SER A 103 22.91 30.67 10.28
C SER A 103 23.04 31.59 9.08
N ASP A 104 22.27 32.69 9.03
CA ASP A 104 22.20 33.65 7.94
C ASP A 104 21.81 32.99 6.59
N GLU A 105 20.96 31.96 6.66
CA GLU A 105 20.57 31.13 5.50
C GLU A 105 19.06 30.98 5.39
N TRP A 106 18.59 30.75 4.15
CA TRP A 106 17.22 30.39 3.85
C TRP A 106 17.07 28.88 3.82
N TYR A 107 16.10 28.37 4.58
CA TYR A 107 15.71 26.96 4.57
C TYR A 107 14.38 26.79 3.86
N THR A 108 14.30 25.75 3.04
CA THR A 108 13.02 25.31 2.46
C THR A 108 12.51 24.13 3.25
N THR A 109 11.38 24.29 3.91
CA THR A 109 10.68 23.23 4.61
C THR A 109 9.52 22.73 3.76
N LYS A 110 9.45 21.42 3.56
CA LYS A 110 8.34 20.76 2.86
C LYS A 110 7.37 20.18 3.87
N THR A 111 6.12 20.60 3.79
CA THR A 111 5.05 20.10 4.65
C THR A 111 3.87 19.60 3.82
N LEU A 112 3.10 18.66 4.40
CA LEU A 112 1.88 18.19 3.76
C LEU A 112 0.79 19.23 3.88
N SER A 113 0.16 19.58 2.76
CA SER A 113 -1.06 20.39 2.74
C SER A 113 -2.17 19.70 3.54
N SER A 114 -3.12 20.49 4.03
CA SER A 114 -4.39 19.96 4.54
C SER A 114 -5.33 19.53 3.42
N VAL A 115 -5.05 19.97 2.19
CA VAL A 115 -5.82 19.61 0.99
C VAL A 115 -5.24 18.35 0.39
N ILE A 116 -6.11 17.40 0.08
CA ILE A 116 -5.79 16.20 -0.71
C ILE A 116 -6.53 16.25 -2.04
N THR A 117 -5.89 15.74 -3.09
CA THR A 117 -6.51 15.55 -4.39
C THR A 117 -6.66 14.05 -4.63
N ILE A 118 -7.89 13.60 -4.86
CA ILE A 118 -8.25 12.20 -5.13
C ILE A 118 -8.70 12.13 -6.58
N THR A 119 -7.98 11.40 -7.40
CA THR A 119 -8.35 11.17 -8.80
C THR A 119 -8.94 9.77 -8.94
N ILE A 120 -10.22 9.68 -9.29
CA ILE A 120 -11.00 8.44 -9.43
C ILE A 120 -11.30 8.23 -10.90
N ASP A 121 -10.68 7.23 -11.52
CA ASP A 121 -10.85 6.93 -12.96
C ASP A 121 -10.75 8.18 -13.85
N GLY A 122 -9.76 9.06 -13.53
CA GLY A 122 -9.48 10.31 -14.27
C GLY A 122 -10.36 11.51 -13.88
N LYS A 123 -11.25 11.38 -12.88
CA LYS A 123 -12.06 12.49 -12.36
C LYS A 123 -11.55 12.89 -10.97
N GLN A 124 -11.50 14.18 -10.70
CA GLN A 124 -10.92 14.68 -9.46
C GLN A 124 -11.97 15.04 -8.41
N LEU A 125 -11.64 14.69 -7.18
CA LEU A 125 -12.24 15.17 -5.95
C LEU A 125 -11.13 15.85 -5.14
N ILE A 126 -11.33 17.10 -4.76
CA ILE A 126 -10.42 17.85 -3.89
C ILE A 126 -11.12 18.01 -2.55
N SER A 127 -10.47 17.59 -1.48
CA SER A 127 -11.02 17.63 -0.13
C SER A 127 -10.05 18.28 0.85
N CYS A 128 -10.58 19.02 1.79
CA CYS A 128 -9.83 19.64 2.87
C CYS A 128 -10.58 19.46 4.18
N GLY A 129 -10.01 18.66 5.07
CA GLY A 129 -10.55 18.52 6.42
C GLY A 129 -11.49 17.34 6.63
N ASP A 130 -12.11 16.83 5.60
CA ASP A 130 -13.07 15.73 5.69
C ASP A 130 -12.41 14.37 5.96
N THR A 131 -13.19 13.45 6.50
CA THR A 131 -12.86 12.04 6.60
C THR A 131 -13.10 11.36 5.24
N CYS A 132 -12.10 10.66 4.71
CA CYS A 132 -12.27 9.85 3.51
C CYS A 132 -11.98 8.38 3.82
N ILE A 133 -12.90 7.50 3.43
CA ILE A 133 -12.79 6.04 3.63
C ILE A 133 -12.88 5.37 2.27
N PHE A 134 -11.86 4.56 1.94
CA PHE A 134 -11.79 3.78 0.71
C PHE A 134 -11.80 2.31 1.09
N TYR A 135 -12.74 1.55 0.60
CA TYR A 135 -12.80 0.13 0.92
C TYR A 135 -13.13 -0.71 -0.32
N ASP A 136 -12.46 -1.88 -0.37
CA ASP A 136 -12.71 -2.87 -1.42
C ASP A 136 -14.21 -3.17 -1.52
N LYS A 137 -14.77 -3.14 -2.72
CA LYS A 137 -16.21 -3.35 -2.95
C LYS A 137 -16.73 -4.68 -2.40
N ARG A 138 -15.85 -5.67 -2.24
CA ARG A 138 -16.18 -6.98 -1.64
C ARG A 138 -16.27 -6.92 -0.11
N LEU A 139 -15.71 -5.87 0.50
CA LEU A 139 -15.74 -5.64 1.92
C LEU A 139 -17.05 -4.92 2.26
N VAL A 140 -18.02 -5.68 2.77
CA VAL A 140 -19.33 -5.16 3.15
C VAL A 140 -19.27 -4.73 4.61
N PRO A 141 -19.61 -3.47 4.93
CA PRO A 141 -19.77 -3.08 6.33
C PRO A 141 -20.91 -3.86 6.97
N GLU A 142 -20.70 -4.36 8.19
CA GLU A 142 -21.77 -5.00 8.97
C GLU A 142 -22.78 -3.96 9.46
N TYR A 143 -22.29 -2.75 9.79
CA TYR A 143 -23.11 -1.58 10.10
C TYR A 143 -22.64 -0.36 9.36
N GLU A 144 -23.58 0.34 8.72
CA GLU A 144 -23.45 1.70 8.24
C GLU A 144 -24.29 2.58 9.18
N PHE A 145 -23.65 3.52 9.84
CA PHE A 145 -24.36 4.48 10.71
C PHE A 145 -24.79 5.67 9.88
N TYR A 146 -26.11 5.80 9.67
CA TYR A 146 -26.67 6.96 8.96
C TYR A 146 -27.09 8.01 10.00
N LEU A 147 -26.43 9.16 9.92
CA LEU A 147 -26.90 10.36 10.58
C LEU A 147 -27.68 11.17 9.53
N ASP A 148 -28.99 11.02 9.49
CA ASP A 148 -29.85 11.74 8.54
C ASP A 148 -29.95 13.24 8.84
N SER A 149 -29.74 13.65 10.09
CA SER A 149 -29.57 15.04 10.53
C SER A 149 -29.01 15.05 11.95
N ILE A 150 -28.11 16.00 12.21
CA ILE A 150 -27.70 16.31 13.57
C ILE A 150 -28.59 17.48 14.03
N GLU A 151 -29.62 17.17 14.76
CA GLU A 151 -30.15 18.20 15.66
C GLU A 151 -29.07 18.43 16.72
N SER A 152 -28.51 19.63 16.73
CA SER A 152 -27.47 20.03 17.66
C SER A 152 -28.03 20.11 19.07
N SER A 153 -28.22 19.01 19.74
CA SER A 153 -28.36 18.96 21.16
C SER A 153 -26.99 18.87 21.80
N SER A 154 -26.63 19.92 22.47
CA SER A 154 -25.37 20.19 23.14
C SER A 154 -25.11 19.29 24.35
N SER A 155 -25.21 18.00 24.23
CA SER A 155 -24.84 17.11 25.32
C SER A 155 -24.21 15.84 24.78
N GLY A 156 -23.03 15.51 25.29
CA GLY A 156 -22.22 14.35 24.96
C GLY A 156 -22.85 12.99 25.21
N VAL A 157 -24.13 12.84 24.87
CA VAL A 157 -24.94 11.61 25.00
C VAL A 157 -24.70 10.62 23.87
N TRP A 158 -23.96 11.02 22.84
CA TRP A 158 -23.64 10.17 21.70
C TRP A 158 -22.79 8.94 22.04
N ASP A 159 -22.00 9.04 23.13
CA ASP A 159 -20.99 8.03 23.40
C ASP A 159 -21.53 6.74 24.05
N SER A 160 -22.58 6.80 24.85
CA SER A 160 -22.92 5.60 25.66
C SER A 160 -24.01 4.69 25.07
N VAL A 161 -25.05 5.26 24.48
CA VAL A 161 -26.21 4.45 24.03
C VAL A 161 -25.97 3.84 22.64
N LEU A 162 -25.44 4.63 21.68
CA LEU A 162 -25.15 4.12 20.35
C LEU A 162 -23.99 3.13 20.36
N ILE A 163 -22.93 3.41 21.14
CA ILE A 163 -21.80 2.51 21.28
C ILE A 163 -22.21 1.24 22.02
N SER A 164 -23.02 1.34 23.07
CA SER A 164 -23.52 0.16 23.79
C SER A 164 -24.45 -0.70 22.95
N GLY A 165 -25.33 -0.08 22.14
CA GLY A 165 -26.17 -0.79 21.19
C GLY A 165 -25.32 -1.52 20.13
N MET A 166 -24.30 -0.83 19.60
CA MET A 166 -23.35 -1.38 18.66
C MET A 166 -22.55 -2.54 19.25
N VAL A 167 -22.01 -2.37 20.48
CA VAL A 167 -21.26 -3.43 21.17
C VAL A 167 -22.10 -4.68 21.36
N ASN A 168 -23.37 -4.51 21.76
CA ASN A 168 -24.28 -5.64 21.95
C ASN A 168 -24.60 -6.35 20.62
N SER A 169 -24.81 -5.60 19.55
CA SER A 169 -24.99 -6.19 18.21
C SER A 169 -23.74 -6.92 17.73
N ILE A 170 -22.55 -6.32 17.92
CA ILE A 170 -21.27 -6.95 17.61
C ILE A 170 -21.09 -8.27 18.35
N LYS A 171 -21.45 -8.33 19.66
CA LYS A 171 -21.37 -9.55 20.44
C LYS A 171 -22.25 -10.68 19.90
N ASN A 172 -23.46 -10.34 19.49
CA ASN A 172 -24.49 -11.32 19.21
C ASN A 172 -24.59 -11.72 17.74
N GLU A 173 -24.28 -10.79 16.83
CA GLU A 173 -24.54 -10.97 15.40
C GLU A 173 -23.31 -11.34 14.60
N PHE A 174 -22.09 -10.92 15.02
CA PHE A 174 -20.89 -11.19 14.26
C PHE A 174 -20.25 -12.53 14.63
N GLY A 175 -20.22 -13.44 13.68
CA GLY A 175 -19.55 -14.73 13.82
C GLY A 175 -18.02 -14.67 13.80
N LYS A 176 -17.43 -13.48 13.51
CA LYS A 176 -15.97 -13.31 13.35
C LYS A 176 -15.34 -12.73 14.61
N PRO A 177 -14.08 -13.12 14.92
CA PRO A 177 -13.44 -12.76 16.18
C PRO A 177 -12.97 -11.30 16.26
N MET A 178 -12.72 -10.64 15.12
CA MET A 178 -12.19 -9.28 15.09
C MET A 178 -13.22 -8.30 14.54
N VAL A 179 -13.30 -7.15 15.15
CA VAL A 179 -14.18 -6.05 14.74
C VAL A 179 -13.38 -4.77 14.53
N VAL A 180 -13.65 -4.09 13.44
CA VAL A 180 -13.11 -2.75 13.16
C VAL A 180 -14.24 -1.74 13.28
N VAL A 181 -14.09 -0.80 14.18
CA VAL A 181 -15.03 0.32 14.35
C VAL A 181 -14.36 1.59 13.86
N ILE A 182 -14.99 2.28 12.93
CA ILE A 182 -14.54 3.57 12.42
C ILE A 182 -15.49 4.66 12.91
N LYS A 183 -14.90 5.74 13.44
CA LYS A 183 -15.60 6.88 13.98
C LYS A 183 -15.14 8.15 13.27
N SER A 184 -16.02 9.13 13.19
CA SER A 184 -15.69 10.48 12.71
C SER A 184 -14.63 11.14 13.59
N GLN A 185 -14.15 12.30 13.16
CA GLN A 185 -13.19 13.08 13.95
C GLN A 185 -13.79 13.55 15.29
N MET A 186 -15.10 13.74 15.35
CA MET A 186 -15.84 14.08 16.58
C MET A 186 -16.32 12.86 17.38
N GLY A 187 -15.97 11.64 16.94
CA GLY A 187 -16.26 10.41 17.68
C GLY A 187 -17.55 9.69 17.28
N ALA A 188 -18.38 10.27 16.40
CA ALA A 188 -19.58 9.59 15.93
C ALA A 188 -19.23 8.34 15.11
N PRO A 189 -19.90 7.18 15.34
CA PRO A 189 -19.63 5.98 14.57
C PRO A 189 -19.99 6.17 13.09
N ILE A 190 -19.19 5.63 12.21
CA ILE A 190 -19.38 5.65 10.75
C ILE A 190 -19.62 4.25 10.23
N TYR A 191 -18.67 3.35 10.47
CA TYR A 191 -18.71 1.97 10.00
C TYR A 191 -18.27 0.98 11.06
N ALA A 192 -18.84 -0.21 11.00
CA ALA A 192 -18.29 -1.39 11.63
C ALA A 192 -18.09 -2.50 10.59
N PHE A 193 -16.90 -3.08 10.58
CA PHE A 193 -16.53 -4.25 9.78
C PHE A 193 -16.13 -5.40 10.69
N SER A 194 -16.27 -6.62 10.24
CA SER A 194 -15.78 -7.80 10.96
C SER A 194 -14.85 -8.64 10.10
N GLY A 195 -13.92 -9.35 10.73
CA GLY A 195 -12.96 -10.21 10.04
C GLY A 195 -12.41 -11.33 10.92
N ASN A 196 -11.96 -12.41 10.28
CA ASN A 196 -11.20 -13.46 10.96
C ASN A 196 -9.76 -13.03 11.19
N LYS A 197 -9.21 -12.26 10.27
CA LYS A 197 -7.86 -11.72 10.34
C LYS A 197 -7.88 -10.24 9.99
N VAL A 198 -7.57 -9.41 10.97
CA VAL A 198 -7.50 -7.96 10.81
C VAL A 198 -6.13 -7.48 11.26
N TYR A 199 -5.49 -6.68 10.43
CA TYR A 199 -4.22 -6.02 10.76
C TYR A 199 -4.07 -4.71 10.01
N TRP A 200 -3.14 -3.87 10.45
CA TRP A 200 -2.85 -2.59 9.83
C TRP A 200 -1.46 -2.61 9.18
N GLU A 201 -1.30 -1.77 8.16
CA GLU A 201 -0.05 -1.61 7.42
C GLU A 201 0.32 -0.12 7.34
N ILE A 202 1.61 0.16 7.48
CA ILE A 202 2.15 1.50 7.23
C ILE A 202 2.20 1.73 5.73
N GLN A 203 1.68 2.87 5.27
CA GLN A 203 1.75 3.31 3.89
C GLN A 203 2.78 4.44 3.78
N GLU A 204 3.99 4.11 3.32
CA GLU A 204 5.06 5.11 3.14
C GLU A 204 4.70 6.13 2.05
N ASP A 205 4.00 5.68 1.01
CA ASP A 205 3.61 6.50 -0.14
C ASP A 205 2.33 7.32 0.10
N LEU A 206 1.57 7.03 1.18
CA LEU A 206 0.33 7.70 1.53
C LEU A 206 0.35 8.16 2.99
N PRO A 207 1.14 9.17 3.34
CA PRO A 207 1.15 9.72 4.70
C PRO A 207 -0.24 10.27 5.06
N ARG A 208 -0.60 10.17 6.32
CA ARG A 208 -1.94 10.49 6.87
C ARG A 208 -3.05 9.52 6.45
N PHE A 209 -2.69 8.44 5.75
CA PHE A 209 -3.59 7.33 5.51
C PHE A 209 -3.18 6.14 6.34
N THR A 210 -4.15 5.45 6.88
CA THR A 210 -3.96 4.14 7.52
C THR A 210 -4.60 3.09 6.64
N LYS A 211 -3.85 2.06 6.29
CA LYS A 211 -4.37 0.89 5.59
C LYS A 211 -4.66 -0.22 6.58
N LEU A 212 -5.85 -0.73 6.55
CA LEU A 212 -6.25 -1.94 7.26
C LEU A 212 -6.47 -3.06 6.24
N MET A 213 -6.13 -4.26 6.64
CA MET A 213 -6.43 -5.48 5.88
C MET A 213 -7.43 -6.30 6.68
N ILE A 214 -8.58 -6.59 6.10
CA ILE A 214 -9.66 -7.38 6.70
C ILE A 214 -9.90 -8.58 5.80
N ASP A 215 -9.52 -9.77 6.25
CA ASP A 215 -9.63 -11.03 5.48
C ASP A 215 -9.05 -10.91 4.05
N GLY A 216 -7.92 -10.18 3.90
CA GLY A 216 -7.26 -9.95 2.61
C GLY A 216 -7.87 -8.85 1.75
N MET A 217 -8.88 -8.13 2.22
CA MET A 217 -9.46 -6.96 1.57
C MET A 217 -8.93 -5.69 2.20
N ALA A 218 -8.60 -4.70 1.37
CA ALA A 218 -8.01 -3.46 1.85
C ALA A 218 -9.06 -2.40 2.17
N LEU A 219 -8.80 -1.67 3.26
CA LEU A 219 -9.56 -0.53 3.73
C LEU A 219 -8.57 0.60 4.04
N TYR A 220 -8.71 1.76 3.42
CA TYR A 220 -7.88 2.94 3.67
C TYR A 220 -8.69 4.01 4.38
N ILE A 221 -8.09 4.58 5.40
CA ILE A 221 -8.73 5.58 6.27
C ILE A 221 -7.89 6.85 6.27
N HIS A 222 -8.50 7.96 5.91
CA HIS A 222 -7.94 9.30 6.03
C HIS A 222 -8.76 10.11 7.03
N ARG A 223 -8.10 10.65 8.07
CA ARG A 223 -8.70 11.57 9.07
C ARG A 223 -9.93 11.01 9.79
N ALA A 224 -9.87 9.76 10.21
CA ALA A 224 -10.88 9.18 11.09
C ALA A 224 -10.24 8.48 12.28
N ASN A 225 -11.02 8.33 13.35
CA ASN A 225 -10.65 7.49 14.47
C ASN A 225 -11.06 6.04 14.18
N PHE A 226 -10.24 5.06 14.53
CA PHE A 226 -10.63 3.66 14.41
C PHE A 226 -10.11 2.82 15.56
N GLN A 227 -10.75 1.69 15.77
CA GLN A 227 -10.35 0.67 16.74
C GLN A 227 -10.46 -0.70 16.09
N ILE A 228 -9.47 -1.55 16.34
CA ILE A 228 -9.51 -2.99 16.01
C ILE A 228 -9.68 -3.69 17.34
N ILE A 229 -10.76 -4.41 17.51
CA ILE A 229 -11.19 -4.97 18.80
C ILE A 229 -11.29 -6.49 18.64
N ASP A 230 -10.60 -7.23 19.51
CA ASP A 230 -10.92 -8.66 19.69
C ASP A 230 -12.27 -8.76 20.38
N LYS A 231 -13.18 -9.55 19.82
CA LYS A 231 -14.55 -9.70 20.33
C LYS A 231 -14.56 -10.18 21.78
N ALA A 232 -13.57 -10.97 22.19
CA ALA A 232 -13.42 -11.43 23.56
C ALA A 232 -13.20 -10.30 24.58
N LEU A 233 -12.80 -9.10 24.14
CA LEU A 233 -12.68 -7.92 25.01
C LEU A 233 -14.00 -7.20 25.26
N LEU A 234 -15.06 -7.62 24.59
CA LEU A 234 -16.40 -7.03 24.71
C LEU A 234 -17.30 -7.78 25.69
N ASP A 235 -16.80 -8.85 26.31
CA ASP A 235 -17.51 -9.70 27.28
C ASP A 235 -17.56 -9.10 28.70
#